data_0f75bf1923285d41a46f4fb887538367
#
_entry.id   0f75bf1923285d41a46f4fb887538367
#
_cell.length_a   1.000
_cell.length_b   1.000
_cell.length_c   1.000
_cell.angle_alpha   90.00
_cell.angle_beta   90.00
_cell.angle_gamma   90.00
#
_symmetry.space_group_name_H-M   'P 1'
#
loop_
_entity.id
_entity.type
_entity.pdbx_description
1 polymer ?
#
loop_
_entity_poly.entity_id
_entity_poly.type
_entity_poly.pdbx_seq_one_letter_code
_entity_poly.pdbx_strand_id
1 'polypeptide(L)'
;LEFIILNDNKQPIHKFKDPSQTKTVQEVKDFDNYAVVVPKGYIVLDFDTTDDAEIMFNIVKELKLKSRVYKTKRGYHFWFKSSIQFKNFVKARLACGLYSDCRSGVNGDKRSYVVLKKNGTKRPVVNKVSLKDLDEVPVFLRPISTPADKFNFKEMSNGDGRNQQLFSYIVYLQGQGFKKDEIKDTIQVINDFVFDDSLGEHELSQILRDESFKPEK
;
A
#
# COMPACT_ATOMS: atom_id res chain seq x y z
N LEU A 1 13.15 -6.44 15.83
CA LEU A 1 12.44 -5.19 15.57
C LEU A 1 12.86 -4.13 16.57
N GLU A 2 12.92 -2.89 16.11
CA GLU A 2 13.24 -1.71 16.88
C GLU A 2 11.96 -0.94 17.20
N PHE A 3 11.88 -0.40 18.41
CA PHE A 3 10.70 0.32 18.88
C PHE A 3 11.07 1.69 19.41
N ILE A 4 10.08 2.59 19.41
CA ILE A 4 10.20 3.95 19.95
C ILE A 4 8.99 4.29 20.81
N ILE A 5 9.21 5.09 21.85
CA ILE A 5 8.15 5.62 22.68
C ILE A 5 7.63 6.91 22.04
N LEU A 6 6.33 7.11 22.09
CA LEU A 6 5.64 8.28 21.53
C LEU A 6 4.98 9.10 22.62
N ASN A 7 4.83 10.39 22.38
CA ASN A 7 3.91 11.24 23.15
C ASN A 7 2.45 11.06 22.65
N ASP A 8 1.52 11.75 23.29
CA ASP A 8 0.08 11.67 22.96
C ASP A 8 -0.24 12.16 21.52
N ASN A 9 0.61 12.97 20.94
CA ASN A 9 0.52 13.45 19.55
C ASN A 9 1.13 12.50 18.53
N LYS A 10 1.49 11.27 18.93
CA LYS A 10 2.17 10.25 18.11
C LYS A 10 3.58 10.67 17.65
N GLN A 11 4.21 11.63 18.30
CA GLN A 11 5.57 12.05 17.98
C GLN A 11 6.58 11.32 18.87
N PRO A 12 7.74 10.89 18.32
CA PRO A 12 8.79 10.28 19.11
C PRO A 12 9.28 11.21 20.21
N ILE A 13 9.40 10.70 21.43
CA ILE A 13 9.95 11.47 22.56
C ILE A 13 11.49 11.51 22.56
N HIS A 14 12.13 10.65 21.76
CA HIS A 14 13.57 10.59 21.56
C HIS A 14 13.93 10.53 20.07
N LYS A 15 15.14 10.94 19.73
CA LYS A 15 15.68 10.69 18.38
C LYS A 15 15.77 9.17 18.16
N PHE A 16 15.52 8.71 16.94
CA PHE A 16 15.56 7.27 16.57
C PHE A 16 16.25 7.03 15.22
N LYS A 17 16.98 8.02 14.71
CA LYS A 17 17.77 7.86 13.48
C LYS A 17 18.87 6.82 13.66
N ASP A 18 19.52 6.82 14.82
CA ASP A 18 20.51 5.84 15.21
C ASP A 18 19.82 4.63 15.85
N PRO A 19 20.12 3.39 15.42
CA PRO A 19 19.61 2.17 16.07
C PRO A 19 19.90 2.10 17.57
N SER A 20 21.01 2.64 18.04
CA SER A 20 21.35 2.68 19.48
C SER A 20 20.35 3.48 20.33
N GLN A 21 19.56 4.34 19.71
CA GLN A 21 18.53 5.15 20.38
C GLN A 21 17.15 4.49 20.38
N THR A 22 17.02 3.33 19.74
CA THR A 22 15.80 2.55 19.71
C THR A 22 15.74 1.57 20.89
N LYS A 23 14.58 0.98 21.10
CA LYS A 23 14.27 0.12 22.22
C LYS A 23 13.80 -1.25 21.74
N THR A 24 13.87 -2.23 22.63
CA THR A 24 13.25 -3.54 22.45
C THR A 24 11.76 -3.51 22.81
N VAL A 25 11.01 -4.53 22.40
CA VAL A 25 9.59 -4.63 22.78
C VAL A 25 9.39 -4.72 24.30
N GLN A 26 10.35 -5.32 25.04
CA GLN A 26 10.28 -5.45 26.49
C GLN A 26 10.39 -4.08 27.18
N GLU A 27 11.21 -3.19 26.65
CA GLU A 27 11.40 -1.84 27.19
C GLU A 27 10.22 -0.90 26.92
N VAL A 28 9.38 -1.19 25.89
CA VAL A 28 8.25 -0.31 25.51
C VAL A 28 6.89 -0.86 25.87
N LYS A 29 6.78 -2.14 26.27
CA LYS A 29 5.47 -2.82 26.48
C LYS A 29 4.55 -2.14 27.48
N ASP A 30 5.12 -1.49 28.50
CA ASP A 30 4.39 -0.86 29.60
C ASP A 30 4.04 0.61 29.32
N PHE A 31 4.59 1.21 28.27
CA PHE A 31 4.21 2.56 27.84
C PHE A 31 2.86 2.56 27.11
N ASP A 32 2.09 3.63 27.28
CA ASP A 32 0.79 3.80 26.65
C ASP A 32 0.87 4.04 25.14
N ASN A 33 1.94 4.66 24.69
CA ASN A 33 2.13 5.00 23.28
C ASN A 33 3.50 4.53 22.80
N TYR A 34 3.51 3.59 21.85
CA TYR A 34 4.74 3.19 21.17
C TYR A 34 4.51 2.81 19.71
N ALA A 35 5.58 2.85 18.96
CA ALA A 35 5.62 2.49 17.55
C ALA A 35 6.76 1.49 17.27
N VAL A 36 6.63 0.77 16.18
CA VAL A 36 7.73 0.00 15.60
C VAL A 36 8.37 0.81 14.48
N VAL A 37 9.68 0.85 14.47
CA VAL A 37 10.45 1.40 13.34
C VAL A 37 10.36 0.39 12.20
N VAL A 38 9.98 0.85 11.01
CA VAL A 38 9.88 -0.02 9.83
C VAL A 38 11.29 -0.48 9.44
N PRO A 39 11.58 -1.79 9.42
CA PRO A 39 12.92 -2.27 9.10
C PRO A 39 13.30 -2.02 7.63
N LYS A 40 14.60 -1.97 7.33
CA LYS A 40 15.08 -1.97 5.95
C LYS A 40 14.55 -3.20 5.20
N GLY A 41 14.15 -3.02 3.95
CA GLY A 41 13.58 -4.11 3.13
C GLY A 41 12.10 -4.38 3.39
N TYR A 42 11.41 -3.47 4.11
CA TYR A 42 9.97 -3.54 4.33
C TYR A 42 9.29 -2.21 3.99
N ILE A 43 8.02 -2.32 3.62
CA ILE A 43 7.11 -1.20 3.42
C ILE A 43 5.83 -1.44 4.20
N VAL A 44 5.26 -0.37 4.74
CA VAL A 44 3.93 -0.37 5.32
C VAL A 44 3.06 0.59 4.54
N LEU A 45 1.93 0.08 4.06
CA LEU A 45 0.87 0.87 3.45
C LEU A 45 -0.19 1.14 4.53
N ASP A 46 -0.35 2.41 4.90
CA ASP A 46 -1.28 2.86 5.94
C ASP A 46 -2.50 3.49 5.28
N PHE A 47 -3.59 2.75 5.27
CA PHE A 47 -4.88 3.19 4.72
C PHE A 47 -5.72 3.81 5.84
N ASP A 48 -5.92 5.11 5.75
CA ASP A 48 -6.63 5.92 6.74
C ASP A 48 -8.11 6.20 6.39
N THR A 49 -8.57 5.81 5.19
CA THR A 49 -9.97 5.86 4.78
C THR A 49 -10.58 4.46 4.83
N THR A 50 -11.79 4.35 5.37
CA THR A 50 -12.46 3.05 5.56
C THR A 50 -12.62 2.32 4.22
N ASP A 51 -13.09 3.01 3.19
CA ASP A 51 -13.39 2.42 1.88
C ASP A 51 -12.15 1.82 1.21
N ASP A 52 -11.08 2.61 1.05
CA ASP A 52 -9.82 2.10 0.47
C ASP A 52 -9.22 0.97 1.31
N ALA A 53 -9.35 1.07 2.64
CA ALA A 53 -8.85 0.06 3.57
C ALA A 53 -9.59 -1.28 3.46
N GLU A 54 -10.91 -1.27 3.30
CA GLU A 54 -11.73 -2.48 3.13
C GLU A 54 -11.51 -3.09 1.74
N ILE A 55 -11.43 -2.29 0.67
CA ILE A 55 -11.05 -2.77 -0.66
C ILE A 55 -9.69 -3.47 -0.59
N MET A 56 -8.68 -2.83 0.00
CA MET A 56 -7.35 -3.42 0.13
C MET A 56 -7.37 -4.70 0.98
N PHE A 57 -8.16 -4.73 2.05
CA PHE A 57 -8.28 -5.92 2.89
C PHE A 57 -8.92 -7.09 2.12
N ASN A 58 -9.90 -6.81 1.26
CA ASN A 58 -10.50 -7.78 0.37
C ASN A 58 -9.48 -8.31 -0.67
N ILE A 59 -8.70 -7.43 -1.30
CA ILE A 59 -7.61 -7.81 -2.21
C ILE A 59 -6.65 -8.78 -1.52
N VAL A 60 -6.21 -8.48 -0.29
CA VAL A 60 -5.30 -9.35 0.48
C VAL A 60 -5.91 -10.74 0.68
N LYS A 61 -7.20 -10.83 0.98
CA LYS A 61 -7.89 -12.10 1.22
C LYS A 61 -8.06 -12.92 -0.06
N GLU A 62 -8.64 -12.31 -1.09
CA GLU A 62 -8.99 -13.00 -2.34
C GLU A 62 -7.74 -13.45 -3.11
N LEU A 63 -6.72 -12.58 -3.18
CA LEU A 63 -5.44 -12.92 -3.79
C LEU A 63 -4.50 -13.71 -2.86
N LYS A 64 -4.94 -14.01 -1.62
CA LYS A 64 -4.18 -14.76 -0.61
C LYS A 64 -2.78 -14.19 -0.35
N LEU A 65 -2.64 -12.86 -0.38
CA LEU A 65 -1.36 -12.20 -0.18
C LEU A 65 -0.85 -12.40 1.25
N LYS A 66 0.41 -12.76 1.38
CA LYS A 66 1.08 -12.88 2.68
C LYS A 66 1.48 -11.50 3.20
N SER A 67 0.50 -10.74 3.65
CA SER A 67 0.67 -9.45 4.29
C SER A 67 0.34 -9.55 5.78
N ARG A 68 1.16 -8.94 6.64
CA ARG A 68 0.79 -8.78 8.06
C ARG A 68 -0.09 -7.54 8.20
N VAL A 69 -1.29 -7.70 8.75
CA VAL A 69 -2.27 -6.61 8.77
C VAL A 69 -2.64 -6.26 10.22
N TYR A 70 -2.53 -4.97 10.54
CA TYR A 70 -2.99 -4.40 11.80
C TYR A 70 -4.21 -3.52 11.55
N LYS A 71 -5.26 -3.70 12.37
CA LYS A 71 -6.42 -2.82 12.34
C LYS A 71 -6.10 -1.50 13.07
N THR A 72 -6.46 -0.39 12.48
CA THR A 72 -6.37 0.95 13.08
C THR A 72 -7.75 1.46 13.46
N LYS A 73 -7.86 2.70 13.91
CA LYS A 73 -9.18 3.31 14.22
C LYS A 73 -10.03 3.50 12.96
N ARG A 74 -9.41 3.83 11.81
CA ARG A 74 -10.10 4.20 10.57
C ARG A 74 -9.81 3.29 9.38
N GLY A 75 -8.89 2.33 9.52
CA GLY A 75 -8.48 1.47 8.43
C GLY A 75 -7.48 0.42 8.87
N TYR A 76 -6.44 0.20 8.08
CA TYR A 76 -5.48 -0.88 8.30
C TYR A 76 -4.06 -0.48 7.90
N HIS A 77 -3.06 -1.10 8.56
CA HIS A 77 -1.67 -1.13 8.12
C HIS A 77 -1.36 -2.46 7.46
N PHE A 78 -0.95 -2.45 6.22
CA PHE A 78 -0.53 -3.64 5.46
C PHE A 78 0.99 -3.64 5.33
N TRP A 79 1.62 -4.72 5.78
CA TRP A 79 3.05 -4.91 5.74
C TRP A 79 3.45 -5.85 4.62
N PHE A 80 4.47 -5.45 3.85
CA PHE A 80 5.07 -6.24 2.80
C PHE A 80 6.60 -6.15 2.88
N LYS A 81 7.30 -7.10 2.24
CA LYS A 81 8.70 -6.91 1.87
C LYS A 81 8.79 -5.89 0.75
N SER A 82 9.95 -5.25 0.63
CA SER A 82 10.22 -4.37 -0.50
C SER A 82 11.69 -4.41 -0.86
N SER A 83 12.00 -5.01 -2.00
CA SER A 83 13.33 -4.97 -2.63
C SER A 83 13.60 -3.60 -3.26
N ILE A 84 12.55 -2.82 -3.56
CA ILE A 84 12.62 -1.48 -4.10
C ILE A 84 12.53 -0.48 -2.95
N GLN A 85 13.44 0.50 -2.94
CA GLN A 85 13.40 1.57 -1.96
C GLN A 85 12.40 2.66 -2.39
N PHE A 86 11.26 2.72 -1.71
CA PHE A 86 10.29 3.80 -1.88
C PHE A 86 10.61 4.99 -0.98
N LYS A 87 10.27 6.19 -1.46
CA LYS A 87 10.17 7.35 -0.57
C LYS A 87 8.96 7.21 0.36
N ASN A 88 9.02 7.86 1.51
CA ASN A 88 7.83 8.02 2.33
C ASN A 88 6.88 9.00 1.65
N PHE A 89 5.63 8.61 1.47
CA PHE A 89 4.58 9.43 0.89
C PHE A 89 3.41 9.54 1.86
N VAL A 90 2.77 10.67 1.82
CA VAL A 90 1.45 10.89 2.44
C VAL A 90 0.43 10.96 1.32
N LYS A 91 -0.66 10.20 1.44
CA LYS A 91 -1.74 10.10 0.44
C LYS A 91 -1.19 9.81 -0.97
N ALA A 92 -0.25 8.86 -1.06
CA ALA A 92 0.21 8.40 -2.35
C ALA A 92 -0.91 7.67 -3.08
N ARG A 93 -1.07 7.96 -4.37
CA ARG A 93 -1.86 7.13 -5.24
C ARG A 93 -1.06 5.86 -5.57
N LEU A 94 -1.67 4.71 -5.40
CA LEU A 94 -1.13 3.42 -5.81
C LEU A 94 -1.54 3.10 -7.24
N ALA A 95 -0.78 2.25 -7.92
CA ALA A 95 -1.08 1.88 -9.31
C ALA A 95 -2.48 1.26 -9.49
N CYS A 96 -3.04 0.59 -8.49
CA CYS A 96 -4.43 0.13 -8.51
C CYS A 96 -5.48 1.22 -8.30
N GLY A 97 -5.08 2.49 -8.12
CA GLY A 97 -6.00 3.62 -7.97
C GLY A 97 -6.39 3.95 -6.53
N LEU A 98 -6.06 3.12 -5.54
CA LEU A 98 -6.30 3.38 -4.13
C LEU A 98 -5.30 4.40 -3.57
N TYR A 99 -5.62 5.02 -2.43
CA TYR A 99 -4.75 5.98 -1.74
C TYR A 99 -4.25 5.44 -0.41
N SER A 100 -2.95 5.63 -0.15
CA SER A 100 -2.31 5.18 1.09
C SER A 100 -1.15 6.07 1.48
N ASP A 101 -0.89 6.18 2.78
CA ASP A 101 0.41 6.61 3.26
C ASP A 101 1.42 5.46 3.08
N CYS A 102 2.55 5.74 2.46
CA CYS A 102 3.63 4.76 2.29
C CYS A 102 4.75 5.03 3.28
N ARG A 103 5.04 4.05 4.13
CA ARG A 103 6.12 4.10 5.14
C ARG A 103 7.20 3.08 4.79
N SER A 104 8.27 3.53 4.17
CA SER A 104 9.42 2.68 3.82
C SER A 104 10.40 2.59 4.99
N GLY A 105 11.08 1.45 5.13
CA GLY A 105 11.98 1.19 6.24
C GLY A 105 13.15 2.17 6.32
N VAL A 106 13.88 2.33 5.25
CA VAL A 106 15.04 3.25 5.19
C VAL A 106 15.05 3.96 3.86
N ASN A 107 15.14 5.28 3.90
CA ASN A 107 15.33 6.12 2.72
C ASN A 107 16.43 7.15 3.00
N GLY A 108 17.66 6.84 2.63
CA GLY A 108 18.85 7.58 3.07
C GLY A 108 18.94 7.56 4.59
N ASP A 109 19.08 8.74 5.21
CA ASP A 109 19.13 8.91 6.67
C ASP A 109 17.74 8.95 7.34
N LYS A 110 16.67 8.80 6.55
CA LYS A 110 15.30 8.87 7.06
C LYS A 110 14.79 7.47 7.41
N ARG A 111 14.30 7.33 8.63
CA ARG A 111 13.63 6.13 9.13
C ARG A 111 12.16 6.46 9.38
N SER A 112 11.29 5.54 9.07
CA SER A 112 9.85 5.68 9.35
C SER A 112 9.41 4.73 10.46
N TYR A 113 8.24 5.01 11.01
CA TYR A 113 7.64 4.18 12.05
C TYR A 113 6.12 4.10 11.86
N VAL A 114 5.53 3.08 12.43
CA VAL A 114 4.09 2.92 12.52
C VAL A 114 3.67 2.62 13.94
N VAL A 115 2.58 3.26 14.38
CA VAL A 115 2.07 3.14 15.74
C VAL A 115 1.51 1.73 15.96
N LEU A 116 1.89 1.07 17.05
CA LEU A 116 1.36 -0.23 17.45
C LEU A 116 0.51 -0.18 18.72
N LYS A 117 0.76 0.79 19.60
CA LYS A 117 -0.05 1.01 20.80
C LYS A 117 -0.32 2.51 20.95
N LYS A 118 -1.55 2.87 21.27
CA LYS A 118 -1.95 4.25 21.54
C LYS A 118 -2.97 4.30 22.67
N ASN A 119 -2.75 5.21 23.62
CA ASN A 119 -3.60 5.39 24.82
C ASN A 119 -3.86 4.05 25.52
N GLY A 120 -2.82 3.28 25.77
CA GLY A 120 -2.91 1.96 26.42
C GLY A 120 -3.42 0.82 25.51
N THR A 121 -4.01 1.13 24.36
CA THR A 121 -4.62 0.12 23.49
C THR A 121 -3.70 -0.32 22.36
N LYS A 122 -3.37 -1.63 22.31
CA LYS A 122 -2.61 -2.23 21.19
C LYS A 122 -3.49 -2.37 19.97
N ARG A 123 -2.90 -2.14 18.78
CA ARG A 123 -3.57 -2.42 17.52
C ARG A 123 -3.72 -3.92 17.30
N PRO A 124 -4.95 -4.42 17.04
CA PRO A 124 -5.17 -5.83 16.76
C PRO A 124 -4.48 -6.26 15.47
N VAL A 125 -3.91 -7.46 15.49
CA VAL A 125 -3.42 -8.13 14.27
C VAL A 125 -4.57 -8.94 13.69
N VAL A 126 -5.04 -8.55 12.52
CA VAL A 126 -6.19 -9.20 11.84
C VAL A 126 -5.75 -10.20 10.76
N ASN A 127 -4.53 -10.06 10.25
CA ASN A 127 -3.86 -11.10 9.46
C ASN A 127 -2.45 -11.33 10.01
N LYS A 128 -2.21 -12.51 10.59
CA LYS A 128 -0.98 -12.83 11.32
C LYS A 128 -0.01 -13.60 10.43
N VAL A 129 0.79 -12.87 9.67
CA VAL A 129 1.91 -13.43 8.89
C VAL A 129 3.22 -13.02 9.56
N SER A 130 4.21 -13.91 9.61
CA SER A 130 5.55 -13.59 10.11
C SER A 130 6.26 -12.66 9.13
N LEU A 131 7.07 -11.71 9.62
CA LEU A 131 7.77 -10.76 8.74
C LEU A 131 8.66 -11.45 7.68
N LYS A 132 9.30 -12.57 8.06
CA LYS A 132 10.13 -13.35 7.14
C LYS A 132 9.33 -14.01 6.00
N ASP A 133 8.04 -14.23 6.21
CA ASP A 133 7.16 -14.94 5.27
C ASP A 133 6.26 -13.99 4.46
N LEU A 134 6.41 -12.66 4.64
CA LEU A 134 5.68 -11.68 3.85
C LEU A 134 6.03 -11.80 2.37
N ASP A 135 5.04 -11.55 1.53
CA ASP A 135 5.29 -11.38 0.09
C ASP A 135 6.03 -10.06 -0.18
N GLU A 136 6.68 -9.99 -1.33
CA GLU A 136 7.13 -8.73 -1.91
C GLU A 136 5.92 -7.86 -2.21
N VAL A 137 6.05 -6.54 -2.03
CA VAL A 137 4.95 -5.62 -2.34
C VAL A 137 4.52 -5.80 -3.79
N PRO A 138 3.25 -6.14 -4.05
CA PRO A 138 2.74 -6.31 -5.41
C PRO A 138 2.89 -5.04 -6.24
N VAL A 139 3.12 -5.21 -7.53
CA VAL A 139 3.35 -4.08 -8.45
C VAL A 139 2.19 -3.10 -8.49
N PHE A 140 0.94 -3.59 -8.41
CA PHE A 140 -0.25 -2.75 -8.39
C PHE A 140 -0.39 -1.88 -7.13
N LEU A 141 0.43 -2.12 -6.10
CA LEU A 141 0.55 -1.30 -4.89
C LEU A 141 1.72 -0.31 -4.94
N ARG A 142 2.44 -0.22 -6.04
CA ARG A 142 3.51 0.79 -6.18
C ARG A 142 2.91 2.19 -6.24
N PRO A 143 3.46 3.16 -5.48
CA PRO A 143 3.09 4.56 -5.62
C PRO A 143 3.42 5.08 -7.02
N ILE A 144 2.50 5.81 -7.60
CA ILE A 144 2.65 6.43 -8.92
C ILE A 144 2.60 7.96 -8.82
N SER A 145 3.29 8.61 -9.75
CA SER A 145 3.25 10.07 -9.89
C SER A 145 2.11 10.45 -10.82
N THR A 146 0.93 10.75 -10.29
CA THR A 146 -0.23 11.16 -11.11
C THR A 146 -0.87 12.40 -10.52
N PRO A 147 -1.31 13.36 -11.34
CA PRO A 147 -2.31 14.33 -10.92
C PRO A 147 -3.55 13.56 -10.43
N ALA A 148 -3.99 13.84 -9.22
CA ALA A 148 -4.96 13.04 -8.47
C ALA A 148 -6.27 12.78 -9.22
N ASP A 149 -6.69 13.69 -10.08
CA ASP A 149 -8.04 13.76 -10.61
C ASP A 149 -8.22 13.09 -11.98
N LYS A 150 -7.15 12.59 -12.60
CA LYS A 150 -7.22 12.09 -13.98
C LYS A 150 -7.89 10.72 -14.11
N PHE A 151 -7.79 9.86 -13.10
CA PHE A 151 -8.30 8.50 -13.13
C PHE A 151 -9.01 8.16 -11.81
N ASN A 152 -10.33 8.30 -11.76
CA ASN A 152 -11.11 7.98 -10.56
C ASN A 152 -11.92 6.70 -10.81
N PHE A 153 -11.30 5.56 -10.55
CA PHE A 153 -11.90 4.25 -10.85
C PHE A 153 -13.08 3.90 -9.93
N LYS A 154 -13.09 4.32 -8.68
CA LYS A 154 -14.14 3.98 -7.71
C LYS A 154 -15.51 4.59 -8.02
N GLU A 155 -15.54 5.71 -8.72
CA GLU A 155 -16.79 6.41 -9.06
C GLU A 155 -17.29 6.07 -10.46
N MET A 156 -16.69 5.06 -11.12
CA MET A 156 -17.05 4.70 -12.49
C MET A 156 -18.04 3.53 -12.54
N SER A 157 -19.20 3.81 -13.13
CA SER A 157 -20.27 2.85 -13.38
C SER A 157 -20.38 2.50 -14.86
N ASN A 158 -21.36 1.63 -15.18
CA ASN A 158 -21.65 1.29 -16.55
C ASN A 158 -22.09 2.54 -17.35
N GLY A 159 -21.46 2.76 -18.50
CA GLY A 159 -21.69 3.94 -19.34
C GLY A 159 -20.70 5.10 -19.13
N ASP A 160 -19.88 5.08 -18.07
CA ASP A 160 -18.91 6.16 -17.74
C ASP A 160 -17.59 6.09 -18.52
N GLY A 161 -17.52 5.26 -19.55
CA GLY A 161 -16.33 5.16 -20.40
C GLY A 161 -15.18 4.41 -19.75
N ARG A 162 -15.44 3.43 -18.87
CA ARG A 162 -14.45 2.60 -18.17
C ARG A 162 -13.36 2.05 -19.10
N ASN A 163 -13.77 1.54 -20.28
CA ASN A 163 -12.85 1.00 -21.28
C ASN A 163 -11.84 2.05 -21.76
N GLN A 164 -12.32 3.24 -22.07
CA GLN A 164 -11.48 4.35 -22.52
C GLN A 164 -10.54 4.80 -21.40
N GLN A 165 -11.02 4.80 -20.16
CA GLN A 165 -10.21 5.15 -19.01
C GLN A 165 -9.11 4.10 -18.77
N LEU A 166 -9.44 2.80 -18.80
CA LEU A 166 -8.45 1.74 -18.64
C LEU A 166 -7.43 1.75 -19.77
N PHE A 167 -7.85 1.96 -21.02
CA PHE A 167 -6.92 2.08 -22.14
C PHE A 167 -5.96 3.27 -21.95
N SER A 168 -6.49 4.42 -21.56
CA SER A 168 -5.67 5.60 -21.26
C SER A 168 -4.72 5.35 -20.10
N TYR A 169 -5.14 4.54 -19.12
CA TYR A 169 -4.34 4.19 -17.97
C TYR A 169 -3.22 3.20 -18.30
N ILE A 170 -3.44 2.25 -19.22
CA ILE A 170 -2.39 1.38 -19.76
C ILE A 170 -1.25 2.24 -20.34
N VAL A 171 -1.58 3.18 -21.20
CA VAL A 171 -0.59 4.08 -21.82
C VAL A 171 0.13 4.91 -20.76
N TYR A 172 -0.59 5.36 -19.74
CA TYR A 172 -0.01 6.09 -18.62
C TYR A 172 0.98 5.23 -17.81
N LEU A 173 0.61 4.01 -17.42
CA LEU A 173 1.48 3.11 -16.65
C LEU A 173 2.72 2.70 -17.44
N GLN A 174 2.61 2.48 -18.76
CA GLN A 174 3.78 2.30 -19.62
C GLN A 174 4.74 3.50 -19.57
N GLY A 175 4.19 4.72 -19.57
CA GLY A 175 4.97 5.95 -19.40
C GLY A 175 5.64 6.07 -18.02
N GLN A 176 5.13 5.39 -16.99
CA GLN A 176 5.74 5.27 -15.66
C GLN A 176 6.75 4.11 -15.55
N GLY A 177 7.01 3.38 -16.63
CA GLY A 177 7.97 2.29 -16.66
C GLY A 177 7.44 0.94 -16.17
N PHE A 178 6.13 0.77 -16.09
CA PHE A 178 5.53 -0.55 -15.82
C PHE A 178 5.65 -1.44 -17.05
N LYS A 179 5.99 -2.71 -16.82
CA LYS A 179 6.03 -3.73 -17.85
C LYS A 179 4.62 -4.19 -18.21
N LYS A 180 4.46 -4.79 -19.38
CA LYS A 180 3.17 -5.26 -19.91
C LYS A 180 2.43 -6.16 -18.92
N ASP A 181 3.09 -7.18 -18.38
CA ASP A 181 2.45 -8.10 -17.43
C ASP A 181 2.08 -7.40 -16.12
N GLU A 182 2.93 -6.51 -15.60
CA GLU A 182 2.65 -5.68 -14.42
C GLU A 182 1.42 -4.79 -14.62
N ILE A 183 1.21 -4.29 -15.84
CA ILE A 183 0.04 -3.49 -16.19
C ILE A 183 -1.20 -4.39 -16.28
N LYS A 184 -1.10 -5.55 -16.92
CA LYS A 184 -2.21 -6.52 -16.99
C LYS A 184 -2.72 -6.89 -15.62
N ASP A 185 -1.82 -7.25 -14.70
CA ASP A 185 -2.15 -7.55 -13.31
C ASP A 185 -2.81 -6.35 -12.60
N THR A 186 -2.29 -5.15 -12.83
CA THR A 186 -2.83 -3.93 -12.22
C THR A 186 -4.24 -3.63 -12.72
N ILE A 187 -4.48 -3.73 -14.03
CA ILE A 187 -5.80 -3.51 -14.63
C ILE A 187 -6.80 -4.57 -14.16
N GLN A 188 -6.37 -5.83 -14.06
CA GLN A 188 -7.21 -6.90 -13.51
C GLN A 188 -7.64 -6.58 -12.08
N VAL A 189 -6.72 -6.16 -11.22
CA VAL A 189 -7.04 -5.76 -9.83
C VAL A 189 -7.99 -4.56 -9.79
N ILE A 190 -7.82 -3.58 -10.66
CA ILE A 190 -8.76 -2.44 -10.75
C ILE A 190 -10.14 -2.94 -11.12
N ASN A 191 -10.25 -3.81 -12.12
CA ASN A 191 -11.52 -4.36 -12.58
C ASN A 191 -12.24 -5.16 -11.50
N ASP A 192 -11.51 -6.03 -10.81
CA ASP A 192 -12.10 -7.02 -9.91
C ASP A 192 -12.42 -6.47 -8.51
N PHE A 193 -11.73 -5.39 -8.10
CA PHE A 193 -11.81 -4.92 -6.72
C PHE A 193 -12.07 -3.41 -6.55
N VAL A 194 -11.75 -2.59 -7.55
CA VAL A 194 -11.82 -1.14 -7.40
C VAL A 194 -13.01 -0.52 -8.12
N PHE A 195 -13.41 -1.06 -9.25
CA PHE A 195 -14.68 -0.70 -9.87
C PHE A 195 -15.86 -1.19 -9.02
N ASP A 196 -16.90 -0.38 -8.90
CA ASP A 196 -18.17 -0.80 -8.30
C ASP A 196 -18.87 -1.87 -9.13
N ASP A 197 -18.70 -1.78 -10.46
CA ASP A 197 -19.28 -2.71 -11.43
C ASP A 197 -18.18 -3.14 -12.41
N SER A 198 -17.70 -4.37 -12.29
CA SER A 198 -16.60 -4.89 -13.10
C SER A 198 -16.98 -5.07 -14.57
N LEU A 199 -16.00 -4.94 -15.46
CA LEU A 199 -16.14 -5.32 -16.87
C LEU A 199 -16.18 -6.83 -17.00
N GLY A 200 -16.98 -7.32 -17.97
CA GLY A 200 -16.99 -8.74 -18.31
C GLY A 200 -15.66 -9.21 -18.92
N GLU A 201 -15.38 -10.52 -18.81
CA GLU A 201 -14.13 -11.13 -19.29
C GLU A 201 -13.82 -10.78 -20.76
N HIS A 202 -14.83 -10.83 -21.63
CA HIS A 202 -14.64 -10.51 -23.05
C HIS A 202 -14.21 -9.06 -23.25
N GLU A 203 -14.83 -8.12 -22.57
CA GLU A 203 -14.54 -6.68 -22.67
C GLU A 203 -13.15 -6.37 -22.11
N LEU A 204 -12.81 -6.93 -20.96
CA LEU A 204 -11.50 -6.80 -20.35
C LEU A 204 -10.40 -7.40 -21.25
N SER A 205 -10.63 -8.55 -21.88
CA SER A 205 -9.68 -9.18 -22.79
C SER A 205 -9.38 -8.30 -24.01
N GLN A 206 -10.37 -7.56 -24.53
CA GLN A 206 -10.18 -6.61 -25.62
C GLN A 206 -9.29 -5.42 -25.20
N ILE A 207 -9.41 -4.98 -23.95
CA ILE A 207 -8.57 -3.90 -23.40
C ILE A 207 -7.13 -4.39 -23.20
N LEU A 208 -6.94 -5.63 -22.74
CA LEU A 208 -5.64 -6.20 -22.39
C LEU A 208 -4.95 -6.95 -23.55
N ARG A 209 -5.47 -6.84 -24.78
CA ARG A 209 -4.83 -7.42 -25.97
C ARG A 209 -3.48 -6.81 -26.24
N ASP A 210 -2.61 -7.52 -26.93
CA ASP A 210 -1.22 -7.11 -27.16
C ASP A 210 -1.09 -5.78 -27.89
N GLU A 211 -1.99 -5.48 -28.81
CA GLU A 211 -2.03 -4.23 -29.58
C GLU A 211 -2.34 -2.99 -28.73
N SER A 212 -2.87 -3.18 -27.52
CA SER A 212 -3.12 -2.08 -26.57
C SER A 212 -1.82 -1.54 -25.94
N PHE A 213 -0.73 -2.27 -26.07
CA PHE A 213 0.55 -1.91 -25.50
C PHE A 213 1.49 -1.39 -26.59
N LYS A 214 2.22 -0.31 -26.26
CA LYS A 214 3.31 0.14 -27.14
C LYS A 214 4.42 -0.93 -27.14
N PRO A 215 5.13 -1.12 -28.26
CA PRO A 215 6.30 -1.98 -28.28
C PRO A 215 7.29 -1.60 -27.18
N GLU A 216 7.83 -2.60 -26.49
CA GLU A 216 8.96 -2.38 -25.58
C GLU A 216 10.15 -1.89 -26.39
N LYS A 217 10.78 -0.80 -25.95
CA LYS A 217 11.97 -0.23 -26.59
C LYS A 217 13.22 -0.97 -26.17
#